data_d5dc2c3fa6d4a13134be2433bb9ed663
#
_entry.id   d5dc2c3fa6d4a13134be2433bb9ed663
#
_cell.length_a   1.000
_cell.length_b   1.000
_cell.length_c   1.000
_cell.angle_alpha   90.00
_cell.angle_beta   90.00
_cell.angle_gamma   90.00
#
_symmetry.space_group_name_H-M   'P 1'
#
loop_
_entity.id
_entity.type
_entity.pdbx_description
1 polymer ?
#
loop_
_entity_poly.entity_id
_entity_poly.type
_entity_poly.pdbx_seq_one_letter_code
_entity_poly.pdbx_strand_id
1 'polypeptide(L)'
;MNLEAIKAELAGIENLEERVTAINSIKQMLKEVSPFVTEPVECVQWVKSDLVFANDYNPNSVAPPEMELLHTSIQEDGYTQPIVVWQHDGVYEVVDGFHRNRVGKEYADITERIHGYLPVVVINNDREDKGDRIASTIRHNRARGKHKVEAMSDIVIELKRRNWSDKKIGKELGMDADEVLRLTQITGLAEMFADKEFSEAWEVDQYEDIDIDDVEDIEAND
;
A
#
# COMPACT_ATOMS: atom_id res chain seq x y z
N MET A 1 -1.40 -37.28 19.47
CA MET A 1 -0.70 -36.03 19.77
C MET A 1 -1.21 -35.52 21.11
N ASN A 2 -0.32 -35.22 22.06
CA ASN A 2 -0.72 -34.72 23.38
C ASN A 2 -0.71 -33.18 23.39
N LEU A 3 -1.86 -32.57 23.06
CA LEU A 3 -2.02 -31.12 22.99
C LEU A 3 -1.87 -30.42 24.36
N GLU A 4 -2.28 -31.07 25.44
CA GLU A 4 -2.14 -30.52 26.79
C GLU A 4 -0.66 -30.41 27.23
N ALA A 5 0.17 -31.36 26.82
CA ALA A 5 1.61 -31.27 27.08
C ALA A 5 2.24 -30.07 26.34
N ILE A 6 1.91 -29.87 25.06
CA ILE A 6 2.38 -28.73 24.26
C ILE A 6 1.92 -27.41 24.90
N LYS A 7 0.66 -27.33 25.29
CA LYS A 7 0.11 -26.14 25.95
C LYS A 7 0.83 -25.83 27.26
N ALA A 8 1.09 -26.84 28.09
CA ALA A 8 1.79 -26.69 29.36
C ALA A 8 3.24 -26.24 29.15
N GLU A 9 3.93 -26.81 28.17
CA GLU A 9 5.30 -26.43 27.81
C GLU A 9 5.38 -24.96 27.36
N LEU A 10 4.51 -24.54 26.43
CA LEU A 10 4.45 -23.15 25.98
C LEU A 10 4.08 -22.17 27.09
N ALA A 11 3.14 -22.53 27.98
CA ALA A 11 2.76 -21.70 29.12
C ALA A 11 3.88 -21.55 30.13
N GLY A 12 4.78 -22.53 30.24
CA GLY A 12 5.96 -22.50 31.11
C GLY A 12 7.10 -21.59 30.62
N ILE A 13 7.07 -21.13 29.39
CA ILE A 13 8.07 -20.17 28.88
C ILE A 13 7.74 -18.78 29.42
N GLU A 14 8.53 -18.28 30.39
CA GLU A 14 8.30 -16.97 31.02
C GLU A 14 8.67 -15.80 30.09
N ASN A 15 9.76 -15.94 29.33
CA ASN A 15 10.21 -14.92 28.41
C ASN A 15 9.23 -14.78 27.22
N LEU A 16 8.68 -13.57 27.03
CA LEU A 16 7.70 -13.29 25.99
C LEU A 16 8.26 -13.56 24.59
N GLU A 17 9.48 -13.14 24.31
CA GLU A 17 10.10 -13.31 22.99
C GLU A 17 10.32 -14.79 22.65
N GLU A 18 10.81 -15.56 23.61
CA GLU A 18 11.00 -17.01 23.46
C GLU A 18 9.65 -17.71 23.25
N ARG A 19 8.63 -17.31 24.01
CA ARG A 19 7.27 -17.85 23.86
C ARG A 19 6.67 -17.56 22.49
N VAL A 20 6.77 -16.31 22.03
CA VAL A 20 6.30 -15.92 20.69
C VAL A 20 7.04 -16.69 19.60
N THR A 21 8.36 -16.84 19.73
CA THR A 21 9.20 -17.60 18.80
C THR A 21 8.78 -19.07 18.75
N ALA A 22 8.58 -19.70 19.91
CA ALA A 22 8.13 -21.10 20.00
C ALA A 22 6.74 -21.28 19.33
N ILE A 23 5.79 -20.37 19.59
CA ILE A 23 4.45 -20.40 18.98
C ILE A 23 4.55 -20.22 17.44
N ASN A 24 5.36 -19.28 16.95
CA ASN A 24 5.56 -19.08 15.53
C ASN A 24 6.18 -20.33 14.86
N SER A 25 7.15 -20.98 15.51
CA SER A 25 7.78 -22.20 15.04
C SER A 25 6.77 -23.36 14.92
N ILE A 26 5.88 -23.50 15.90
CA ILE A 26 4.80 -24.50 15.85
C ILE A 26 3.83 -24.21 14.71
N LYS A 27 3.42 -22.95 14.51
CA LYS A 27 2.57 -22.54 13.37
C LYS A 27 3.22 -22.86 12.03
N GLN A 28 4.52 -22.60 11.91
CA GLN A 28 5.27 -22.94 10.69
C GLN A 28 5.30 -24.46 10.43
N MET A 29 5.60 -25.24 11.46
CA MET A 29 5.57 -26.71 11.37
C MET A 29 4.17 -27.21 10.98
N LEU A 30 3.11 -26.66 11.55
CA LEU A 30 1.74 -27.03 11.20
C LEU A 30 1.42 -26.67 9.74
N LYS A 31 1.88 -25.53 9.24
CA LYS A 31 1.74 -25.16 7.82
C LYS A 31 2.37 -26.19 6.90
N GLU A 32 3.57 -26.73 7.24
CA GLU A 32 4.29 -27.69 6.41
C GLU A 32 3.50 -29.00 6.15
N VAL A 33 2.62 -29.37 7.08
CA VAL A 33 1.78 -30.57 6.97
C VAL A 33 0.32 -30.28 6.59
N SER A 34 -0.01 -28.98 6.41
CA SER A 34 -1.36 -28.55 6.03
C SER A 34 -1.64 -28.82 4.55
N PRO A 35 -2.87 -29.22 4.18
CA PRO A 35 -3.29 -29.26 2.78
C PRO A 35 -3.30 -27.87 2.12
N PHE A 36 -3.20 -26.79 2.92
CA PHE A 36 -3.16 -25.39 2.47
C PHE A 36 -1.77 -24.77 2.56
N VAL A 37 -0.70 -25.59 2.53
CA VAL A 37 0.71 -25.14 2.64
C VAL A 37 1.10 -24.04 1.65
N THR A 38 0.45 -24.01 0.48
CA THR A 38 0.69 -22.99 -0.56
C THR A 38 0.06 -21.63 -0.24
N GLU A 39 -0.88 -21.60 0.72
CA GLU A 39 -1.60 -20.38 1.04
C GLU A 39 -0.90 -19.62 2.17
N PRO A 40 -0.46 -18.37 1.94
CA PRO A 40 0.22 -17.56 2.95
C PRO A 40 -0.56 -17.41 4.26
N VAL A 41 -1.87 -17.30 4.19
CA VAL A 41 -2.76 -17.09 5.36
C VAL A 41 -2.76 -18.28 6.33
N GLU A 42 -2.31 -19.45 5.90
CA GLU A 42 -2.20 -20.64 6.75
C GLU A 42 -1.23 -20.44 7.93
N CYS A 43 -0.29 -19.50 7.80
CA CYS A 43 0.65 -19.20 8.87
C CYS A 43 0.73 -17.69 9.15
N VAL A 44 -0.13 -17.21 10.04
CA VAL A 44 -0.02 -15.85 10.59
C VAL A 44 1.00 -15.86 11.73
N GLN A 45 2.08 -15.10 11.58
CA GLN A 45 3.14 -14.95 12.57
C GLN A 45 3.06 -13.61 13.29
N TRP A 46 3.50 -13.57 14.55
CA TRP A 46 3.73 -12.34 15.29
C TRP A 46 5.21 -12.00 15.22
N VAL A 47 5.53 -10.84 14.65
CA VAL A 47 6.92 -10.37 14.51
C VAL A 47 7.09 -9.02 15.19
N LYS A 48 8.30 -8.71 15.68
CA LYS A 48 8.59 -7.41 16.30
C LYS A 48 8.29 -6.29 15.29
N SER A 49 7.62 -5.26 15.77
CA SER A 49 7.19 -4.14 14.92
C SER A 49 8.35 -3.35 14.31
N ASP A 50 9.52 -3.34 14.97
CA ASP A 50 10.75 -2.72 14.48
C ASP A 50 11.37 -3.44 13.28
N LEU A 51 11.02 -4.71 13.05
CA LEU A 51 11.43 -5.47 11.86
C LEU A 51 10.47 -5.32 10.67
N VAL A 52 9.32 -4.65 10.83
CA VAL A 52 8.33 -4.44 9.78
C VAL A 52 8.46 -3.03 9.22
N PHE A 53 8.78 -2.88 7.95
CA PHE A 53 9.00 -1.60 7.30
C PHE A 53 7.92 -1.31 6.25
N ALA A 54 7.48 -0.06 6.21
CA ALA A 54 6.64 0.43 5.13
C ALA A 54 7.45 0.51 3.84
N ASN A 55 6.83 0.23 2.69
CA ASN A 55 7.43 0.51 1.40
C ASN A 55 7.34 2.00 1.07
N ASP A 56 8.22 2.48 0.20
CA ASP A 56 8.33 3.87 -0.27
C ASP A 56 7.45 4.18 -1.49
N TYR A 57 6.75 3.18 -2.02
CA TYR A 57 5.95 3.26 -3.26
C TYR A 57 4.45 3.00 -3.05
N ASN A 58 3.95 3.04 -1.81
CA ASN A 58 2.53 2.83 -1.55
C ASN A 58 1.70 4.08 -1.95
N PRO A 59 0.82 3.98 -2.96
CA PRO A 59 0.03 5.12 -3.44
C PRO A 59 -1.12 5.49 -2.50
N ASN A 60 -1.38 4.70 -1.47
CA ASN A 60 -2.53 4.90 -0.60
C ASN A 60 -2.22 5.93 0.49
N SER A 61 -3.01 6.98 0.52
CA SER A 61 -3.12 7.89 1.65
C SER A 61 -4.52 7.77 2.25
N VAL A 62 -4.60 7.76 3.58
CA VAL A 62 -5.86 7.73 4.33
C VAL A 62 -6.01 9.05 5.06
N ALA A 63 -7.21 9.62 5.01
CA ALA A 63 -7.52 10.83 5.76
C ALA A 63 -7.52 10.55 7.28
N PRO A 64 -7.21 11.55 8.12
CA PRO A 64 -7.20 11.36 9.57
C PRO A 64 -8.46 10.70 10.15
N PRO A 65 -9.70 11.05 9.74
CA PRO A 65 -10.90 10.38 10.25
C PRO A 65 -10.97 8.88 9.94
N GLU A 66 -10.44 8.46 8.80
CA GLU A 66 -10.40 7.04 8.41
C GLU A 66 -9.36 6.26 9.22
N MET A 67 -8.25 6.90 9.61
CA MET A 67 -7.27 6.32 10.52
C MET A 67 -7.84 6.11 11.92
N GLU A 68 -8.60 7.09 12.45
CA GLU A 68 -9.29 6.98 13.74
C GLU A 68 -10.34 5.87 13.72
N LEU A 69 -11.08 5.73 12.62
CA LEU A 69 -12.05 4.65 12.46
C LEU A 69 -11.36 3.28 12.44
N LEU A 70 -10.20 3.16 11.76
CA LEU A 70 -9.42 1.93 11.75
C LEU A 70 -8.82 1.63 13.13
N HIS A 71 -8.34 2.65 13.84
CA HIS A 71 -7.88 2.52 15.23
C HIS A 71 -9.00 1.97 16.11
N THR A 72 -10.18 2.59 16.06
CA THR A 72 -11.36 2.13 16.82
C THR A 72 -11.72 0.68 16.49
N SER A 73 -11.74 0.32 15.21
CA SER A 73 -12.02 -1.06 14.79
C SER A 73 -11.00 -2.06 15.37
N ILE A 74 -9.70 -1.73 15.29
CA ILE A 74 -8.67 -2.59 15.87
C ILE A 74 -8.74 -2.62 17.40
N GLN A 75 -9.12 -1.52 18.03
CA GLN A 75 -9.29 -1.43 19.48
C GLN A 75 -10.42 -2.37 19.95
N GLU A 76 -11.56 -2.33 19.29
CA GLU A 76 -12.75 -3.11 19.66
C GLU A 76 -12.65 -4.58 19.23
N ASP A 77 -12.28 -4.84 17.98
CA ASP A 77 -12.34 -6.18 17.37
C ASP A 77 -10.99 -6.92 17.37
N GLY A 78 -9.88 -6.22 17.65
CA GLY A 78 -8.54 -6.75 17.47
C GLY A 78 -8.07 -6.76 16.02
N TYR A 79 -6.89 -7.35 15.78
CA TYR A 79 -6.40 -7.60 14.42
C TYR A 79 -7.14 -8.78 13.80
N THR A 80 -8.17 -8.51 13.02
CA THR A 80 -8.92 -9.52 12.27
C THR A 80 -8.28 -9.89 10.94
N GLN A 81 -7.41 -9.03 10.42
CA GLN A 81 -6.65 -9.26 9.19
C GLN A 81 -5.15 -9.01 9.43
N PRO A 82 -4.27 -9.93 9.06
CA PRO A 82 -2.84 -9.74 9.19
C PRO A 82 -2.32 -8.69 8.18
N ILE A 83 -1.13 -8.18 8.44
CA ILE A 83 -0.36 -7.36 7.51
C ILE A 83 0.32 -8.30 6.53
N VAL A 84 0.16 -8.05 5.23
CA VAL A 84 0.80 -8.84 4.18
C VAL A 84 2.20 -8.27 3.94
N VAL A 85 3.20 -9.11 4.07
CA VAL A 85 4.61 -8.70 3.97
C VAL A 85 5.41 -9.58 3.02
N TRP A 86 6.45 -9.00 2.48
CA TRP A 86 7.54 -9.72 1.84
C TRP A 86 8.74 -9.76 2.80
N GLN A 87 9.32 -10.95 2.96
CA GLN A 87 10.46 -11.16 3.87
C GLN A 87 11.77 -11.22 3.09
N HIS A 88 12.77 -10.44 3.50
CA HIS A 88 14.14 -10.50 2.99
C HIS A 88 15.12 -10.09 4.07
N ASP A 89 16.27 -10.69 4.10
CA ASP A 89 17.39 -10.36 5.02
C ASP A 89 16.99 -10.18 6.50
N GLY A 90 15.98 -10.93 6.94
CA GLY A 90 15.48 -10.88 8.33
C GLY A 90 14.53 -9.73 8.63
N VAL A 91 14.16 -8.92 7.64
CA VAL A 91 13.18 -7.84 7.74
C VAL A 91 11.93 -8.10 6.91
N TYR A 92 10.87 -7.37 7.18
CA TYR A 92 9.55 -7.55 6.57
C TYR A 92 9.09 -6.23 5.92
N GLU A 93 9.02 -6.21 4.60
CA GLU A 93 8.50 -5.07 3.84
C GLU A 93 6.99 -5.21 3.64
N VAL A 94 6.22 -4.18 3.98
CA VAL A 94 4.75 -4.20 3.86
C VAL A 94 4.33 -4.17 2.39
N VAL A 95 3.55 -5.17 1.99
CA VAL A 95 2.90 -5.28 0.67
C VAL A 95 1.47 -4.78 0.75
N ASP A 96 0.73 -5.15 1.80
CA ASP A 96 -0.63 -4.69 2.08
C ASP A 96 -0.87 -4.57 3.59
N GLY A 97 -1.78 -3.68 3.98
CA GLY A 97 -2.06 -3.40 5.39
C GLY A 97 -1.20 -2.29 5.97
N PHE A 98 -0.73 -1.35 5.15
CA PHE A 98 0.07 -0.20 5.56
C PHE A 98 -0.54 0.55 6.75
N HIS A 99 -1.84 0.84 6.72
CA HIS A 99 -2.52 1.55 7.80
C HIS A 99 -2.66 0.69 9.06
N ARG A 100 -2.87 -0.63 8.93
CA ARG A 100 -2.84 -1.57 10.06
C ARG A 100 -1.45 -1.62 10.73
N ASN A 101 -0.38 -1.59 9.92
CA ASN A 101 0.99 -1.46 10.41
C ASN A 101 1.18 -0.15 11.20
N ARG A 102 0.68 0.97 10.68
CA ARG A 102 0.75 2.27 11.36
C ARG A 102 -0.01 2.27 12.68
N VAL A 103 -1.24 1.76 12.71
CA VAL A 103 -2.02 1.68 13.96
C VAL A 103 -1.27 0.90 15.03
N GLY A 104 -0.70 -0.25 14.71
CA GLY A 104 0.05 -1.05 15.69
C GLY A 104 1.36 -0.44 16.18
N LYS A 105 1.91 0.55 15.46
CA LYS A 105 3.14 1.25 15.83
C LYS A 105 2.91 2.61 16.49
N GLU A 106 1.90 3.35 16.02
CA GLU A 106 1.71 4.76 16.36
C GLU A 106 0.72 4.96 17.52
N TYR A 107 -0.22 4.02 17.74
CA TYR A 107 -1.22 4.12 18.81
C TYR A 107 -0.77 3.30 20.02
N ALA A 108 -0.47 4.01 21.14
CA ALA A 108 0.14 3.43 22.33
C ALA A 108 -0.69 2.29 22.97
N ASP A 109 -2.02 2.45 23.02
CA ASP A 109 -2.96 1.45 23.53
C ASP A 109 -2.89 0.13 22.75
N ILE A 110 -2.79 0.21 21.43
CA ILE A 110 -2.64 -0.96 20.56
C ILE A 110 -1.25 -1.57 20.73
N THR A 111 -0.19 -0.74 20.67
CA THR A 111 1.21 -1.21 20.80
C THR A 111 1.43 -1.96 22.11
N GLU A 112 0.89 -1.44 23.23
CA GLU A 112 0.98 -2.09 24.53
C GLU A 112 0.22 -3.43 24.54
N ARG A 113 -1.01 -3.46 24.04
CA ARG A 113 -1.83 -4.68 23.98
C ARG A 113 -1.20 -5.81 23.17
N ILE A 114 -0.53 -5.47 22.06
CA ILE A 114 0.15 -6.46 21.21
C ILE A 114 1.63 -6.63 21.57
N HIS A 115 2.07 -6.06 22.71
CA HIS A 115 3.44 -6.17 23.22
C HIS A 115 4.53 -5.77 22.20
N GLY A 116 4.24 -4.82 21.30
CA GLY A 116 5.16 -4.38 20.25
C GLY A 116 5.33 -5.37 19.08
N TYR A 117 4.46 -6.38 18.97
CA TYR A 117 4.45 -7.33 17.84
C TYR A 117 3.31 -7.01 16.86
N LEU A 118 3.54 -7.32 15.59
CA LEU A 118 2.53 -7.18 14.53
C LEU A 118 2.19 -8.54 13.93
N PRO A 119 0.91 -8.81 13.64
CA PRO A 119 0.51 -10.03 12.96
C PRO A 119 0.79 -9.92 11.48
N VAL A 120 1.65 -10.78 10.95
CA VAL A 120 2.06 -10.76 9.55
C VAL A 120 1.78 -12.08 8.84
N VAL A 121 1.57 -11.98 7.55
CA VAL A 121 1.54 -13.08 6.60
C VAL A 121 2.60 -12.83 5.53
N VAL A 122 3.52 -13.77 5.34
CA VAL A 122 4.58 -13.68 4.35
C VAL A 122 4.06 -14.19 3.01
N ILE A 123 4.10 -13.35 1.96
CA ILE A 123 3.75 -13.78 0.59
C ILE A 123 4.76 -14.81 0.08
N ASN A 124 4.35 -15.59 -0.93
CA ASN A 124 5.24 -16.56 -1.58
C ASN A 124 6.42 -15.85 -2.24
N ASN A 125 7.64 -16.28 -1.88
CA ASN A 125 8.89 -15.61 -2.21
C ASN A 125 9.40 -15.85 -3.64
N ASP A 126 8.63 -16.46 -4.54
CA ASP A 126 9.05 -16.79 -5.91
C ASP A 126 9.32 -15.54 -6.80
N ARG A 127 9.18 -14.33 -6.22
CA ARG A 127 9.33 -13.04 -6.90
C ARG A 127 10.32 -12.16 -6.17
N GLU A 128 11.60 -12.31 -6.50
CA GLU A 128 12.70 -11.60 -5.83
C GLU A 128 12.92 -10.15 -6.35
N ASP A 129 12.45 -9.83 -7.57
CA ASP A 129 12.67 -8.52 -8.16
C ASP A 129 11.80 -7.42 -7.51
N LYS A 130 12.38 -6.23 -7.29
CA LYS A 130 11.66 -5.05 -6.77
C LYS A 130 10.44 -4.68 -7.63
N GLY A 131 10.50 -4.88 -8.94
CA GLY A 131 9.37 -4.66 -9.84
C GLY A 131 8.19 -5.59 -9.54
N ASP A 132 8.45 -6.86 -9.26
CA ASP A 132 7.42 -7.83 -8.89
C ASP A 132 6.76 -7.49 -7.53
N ARG A 133 7.53 -6.94 -6.58
CA ARG A 133 7.00 -6.47 -5.28
C ARG A 133 6.11 -5.25 -5.43
N ILE A 134 6.56 -4.26 -6.20
CA ILE A 134 5.76 -3.08 -6.56
C ILE A 134 4.44 -3.53 -7.18
N ALA A 135 4.49 -4.42 -8.18
CA ALA A 135 3.30 -4.94 -8.84
C ALA A 135 2.38 -5.69 -7.87
N SER A 136 2.93 -6.46 -6.93
CA SER A 136 2.14 -7.15 -5.89
C SER A 136 1.40 -6.15 -4.99
N THR A 137 2.10 -5.14 -4.47
CA THR A 137 1.50 -4.07 -3.65
C THR A 137 0.36 -3.37 -4.40
N ILE A 138 0.57 -3.04 -5.68
CA ILE A 138 -0.44 -2.35 -6.47
C ILE A 138 -1.65 -3.25 -6.75
N ARG A 139 -1.46 -4.54 -7.07
CA ARG A 139 -2.58 -5.48 -7.25
C ARG A 139 -3.46 -5.56 -5.99
N HIS A 140 -2.84 -5.73 -4.82
CA HIS A 140 -3.56 -5.77 -3.54
C HIS A 140 -4.34 -4.48 -3.29
N ASN A 141 -3.73 -3.34 -3.57
CA ASN A 141 -4.35 -2.04 -3.37
C ASN A 141 -5.44 -1.76 -4.41
N ARG A 142 -5.15 -1.98 -5.70
CA ARG A 142 -6.08 -1.67 -6.82
C ARG A 142 -7.37 -2.49 -6.75
N ALA A 143 -7.30 -3.71 -6.27
CA ALA A 143 -8.49 -4.53 -6.05
C ALA A 143 -9.48 -3.92 -5.03
N ARG A 144 -9.07 -2.90 -4.24
CA ARG A 144 -9.86 -2.34 -3.13
C ARG A 144 -10.36 -0.91 -3.36
N GLY A 145 -9.99 -0.22 -4.45
CA GLY A 145 -10.52 1.14 -4.65
C GLY A 145 -9.77 2.02 -5.66
N LYS A 146 -10.12 3.33 -5.64
CA LYS A 146 -9.56 4.35 -6.52
C LYS A 146 -8.19 4.82 -6.00
N HIS A 147 -7.24 4.99 -6.92
CA HIS A 147 -5.90 5.49 -6.61
C HIS A 147 -5.70 6.89 -7.17
N LYS A 148 -4.77 7.66 -6.59
CA LYS A 148 -4.32 8.93 -7.15
C LYS A 148 -3.57 8.67 -8.46
N VAL A 149 -3.94 9.39 -9.51
CA VAL A 149 -3.38 9.23 -10.87
C VAL A 149 -1.88 9.48 -10.87
N GLU A 150 -1.41 10.48 -10.15
CA GLU A 150 0.02 10.83 -10.04
C GLU A 150 0.85 9.68 -9.46
N ALA A 151 0.42 9.11 -8.33
CA ALA A 151 1.11 7.98 -7.71
C ALA A 151 1.15 6.73 -8.61
N MET A 152 0.09 6.51 -9.39
CA MET A 152 0.05 5.41 -10.36
C MET A 152 0.97 5.67 -11.56
N SER A 153 1.10 6.92 -11.99
CA SER A 153 2.02 7.33 -13.04
C SER A 153 3.48 7.09 -12.64
N ASP A 154 3.88 7.49 -11.43
CA ASP A 154 5.23 7.25 -10.90
C ASP A 154 5.57 5.75 -10.84
N ILE A 155 4.62 4.92 -10.44
CA ILE A 155 4.78 3.47 -10.41
C ILE A 155 4.98 2.88 -11.82
N VAL A 156 4.17 3.29 -12.78
CA VAL A 156 4.30 2.83 -14.18
C VAL A 156 5.68 3.19 -14.73
N ILE A 157 6.18 4.40 -14.45
CA ILE A 157 7.52 4.84 -14.87
C ILE A 157 8.62 4.06 -14.19
N GLU A 158 8.52 3.81 -12.89
CA GLU A 158 9.51 2.99 -12.18
C GLU A 158 9.60 1.57 -12.77
N LEU A 159 8.45 0.96 -13.11
CA LEU A 159 8.44 -0.35 -13.78
C LEU A 159 9.01 -0.29 -15.19
N LYS A 160 8.77 0.80 -15.94
CA LYS A 160 9.41 1.03 -17.24
C LYS A 160 10.92 1.21 -17.13
N ARG A 161 11.43 1.95 -16.14
CA ARG A 161 12.86 2.07 -15.85
C ARG A 161 13.51 0.73 -15.55
N ARG A 162 12.73 -0.24 -15.05
CA ARG A 162 13.15 -1.65 -14.86
C ARG A 162 12.96 -2.53 -16.09
N ASN A 163 12.80 -1.92 -17.27
CA ASN A 163 12.62 -2.60 -18.56
C ASN A 163 11.37 -3.49 -18.67
N TRP A 164 10.31 -3.17 -17.90
CA TRP A 164 9.06 -3.86 -18.09
C TRP A 164 8.34 -3.35 -19.35
N SER A 165 7.84 -4.27 -20.17
CA SER A 165 6.99 -3.91 -21.31
C SER A 165 5.61 -3.43 -20.86
N ASP A 166 4.96 -2.59 -21.66
CA ASP A 166 3.60 -2.10 -21.40
C ASP A 166 2.61 -3.25 -21.22
N LYS A 167 2.79 -4.32 -22.00
CA LYS A 167 1.99 -5.54 -21.88
C LYS A 167 2.17 -6.22 -20.54
N LYS A 168 3.41 -6.30 -20.00
CA LYS A 168 3.68 -6.87 -18.68
C LYS A 168 3.08 -5.97 -17.59
N ILE A 169 3.30 -4.65 -17.68
CA ILE A 169 2.75 -3.66 -16.74
C ILE A 169 1.22 -3.77 -16.72
N GLY A 170 0.57 -3.72 -17.89
CA GLY A 170 -0.88 -3.82 -17.99
C GLY A 170 -1.43 -5.10 -17.36
N LYS A 171 -0.80 -6.26 -17.66
CA LYS A 171 -1.20 -7.55 -17.09
C LYS A 171 -1.05 -7.58 -15.56
N GLU A 172 0.10 -7.14 -15.05
CA GLU A 172 0.43 -7.24 -13.62
C GLU A 172 -0.34 -6.20 -12.77
N LEU A 173 -0.65 -5.03 -13.32
CA LEU A 173 -1.37 -3.97 -12.61
C LEU A 173 -2.88 -3.94 -12.92
N GLY A 174 -3.37 -4.80 -13.82
CA GLY A 174 -4.76 -4.81 -14.25
C GLY A 174 -5.15 -3.56 -15.04
N MET A 175 -4.24 -3.05 -15.89
CA MET A 175 -4.43 -1.88 -16.75
C MET A 175 -4.55 -2.29 -18.21
N ASP A 176 -5.32 -1.53 -19.01
CA ASP A 176 -5.24 -1.65 -20.45
C ASP A 176 -4.03 -0.88 -21.02
N ALA A 177 -3.72 -1.13 -22.32
CA ALA A 177 -2.56 -0.52 -22.95
C ALA A 177 -2.67 1.02 -23.04
N ASP A 178 -3.87 1.55 -23.22
CA ASP A 178 -4.12 2.98 -23.30
C ASP A 178 -3.97 3.66 -21.95
N GLU A 179 -4.32 2.97 -20.85
CA GLU A 179 -4.13 3.44 -19.49
C GLU A 179 -2.64 3.51 -19.15
N VAL A 180 -1.86 2.46 -19.48
CA VAL A 180 -0.40 2.45 -19.29
C VAL A 180 0.25 3.57 -20.08
N LEU A 181 -0.17 3.80 -21.33
CA LEU A 181 0.36 4.87 -22.17
C LEU A 181 0.05 6.24 -21.58
N ARG A 182 -1.19 6.50 -21.17
CA ARG A 182 -1.59 7.78 -20.55
C ARG A 182 -0.80 8.07 -19.27
N LEU A 183 -0.64 7.09 -18.38
CA LEU A 183 0.13 7.25 -17.14
C LEU A 183 1.60 7.52 -17.43
N THR A 184 2.18 6.90 -18.46
CA THR A 184 3.55 7.20 -18.91
C THR A 184 3.70 8.63 -19.43
N GLN A 185 2.69 9.15 -20.15
CA GLN A 185 2.73 10.50 -20.72
C GLN A 185 2.60 11.59 -19.66
N ILE A 186 1.79 11.39 -18.62
CA ILE A 186 1.59 12.37 -17.55
C ILE A 186 2.92 12.76 -16.88
N THR A 187 3.74 11.80 -16.49
CA THR A 187 5.03 12.08 -15.85
C THR A 187 6.10 12.47 -16.88
N GLY A 188 6.08 11.87 -18.08
CA GLY A 188 7.00 12.27 -19.15
C GLY A 188 6.84 13.73 -19.56
N LEU A 189 5.62 14.26 -19.57
CA LEU A 189 5.35 15.68 -19.75
C LEU A 189 5.87 16.50 -18.55
N ALA A 190 5.60 16.07 -17.33
CA ALA A 190 6.08 16.76 -16.14
C ALA A 190 7.62 16.84 -16.08
N GLU A 191 8.33 15.76 -16.41
CA GLU A 191 9.80 15.73 -16.49
C GLU A 191 10.33 16.63 -17.62
N MET A 192 9.66 16.70 -18.77
CA MET A 192 10.04 17.59 -19.88
C MET A 192 9.90 19.08 -19.54
N PHE A 193 9.01 19.43 -18.61
CA PHE A 193 8.74 20.80 -18.21
C PHE A 193 9.34 21.18 -16.86
N ALA A 194 9.88 20.22 -16.08
CA ALA A 194 10.44 20.47 -14.75
C ALA A 194 11.64 21.44 -14.75
N ASP A 195 12.41 21.49 -15.84
CA ASP A 195 13.59 22.35 -16.01
C ASP A 195 13.33 23.59 -16.90
N LYS A 196 12.09 23.83 -17.33
CA LYS A 196 11.74 25.01 -18.11
C LYS A 196 11.08 26.03 -17.19
N GLU A 197 11.77 27.14 -16.97
CA GLU A 197 11.10 28.36 -16.50
C GLU A 197 9.98 28.67 -17.50
N PHE A 198 8.72 28.57 -17.03
CA PHE A 198 7.58 29.06 -17.79
C PHE A 198 7.80 30.55 -17.97
N SER A 199 8.07 31.02 -19.20
CA SER A 199 8.01 32.45 -19.52
C SER A 199 6.56 32.88 -19.23
N GLU A 200 6.40 34.01 -18.56
CA GLU A 200 5.13 34.69 -18.19
C GLU A 200 4.25 35.09 -19.40
N ALA A 201 4.24 34.32 -20.48
CA ALA A 201 3.57 34.62 -21.73
C ALA A 201 2.07 34.26 -21.74
N TRP A 202 1.45 34.03 -20.56
CA TRP A 202 0.02 33.85 -20.38
C TRP A 202 -0.49 34.65 -19.17
N GLU A 203 -0.14 35.96 -19.12
CA GLU A 203 -1.04 36.90 -18.48
C GLU A 203 -2.23 37.04 -19.41
N VAL A 204 -3.40 36.61 -18.95
CA VAL A 204 -4.67 36.98 -19.57
C VAL A 204 -4.73 38.52 -19.49
N ASP A 205 -4.63 39.20 -20.63
CA ASP A 205 -4.96 40.61 -20.71
C ASP A 205 -6.26 40.81 -19.96
N GLN A 206 -6.24 41.67 -18.95
CA GLN A 206 -7.45 42.04 -18.23
C GLN A 206 -8.43 42.52 -19.30
N TYR A 207 -9.53 41.81 -19.44
CA TYR A 207 -10.66 42.33 -20.20
C TYR A 207 -11.03 43.64 -19.52
N GLU A 208 -10.78 44.78 -20.19
CA GLU A 208 -11.39 46.03 -19.85
C GLU A 208 -12.90 45.78 -19.84
N ASP A 209 -13.50 46.12 -18.73
CA ASP A 209 -14.98 46.04 -18.59
C ASP A 209 -15.57 46.88 -19.73
N ILE A 210 -16.18 46.22 -20.70
CA ILE A 210 -16.99 46.88 -21.73
C ILE A 210 -18.29 47.25 -20.99
N ASP A 211 -18.44 48.54 -20.69
CA ASP A 211 -19.67 49.13 -20.20
C ASP A 211 -20.81 48.79 -21.18
N ILE A 212 -21.79 48.03 -20.70
CA ILE A 212 -22.95 47.54 -21.47
C ILE A 212 -24.00 48.65 -21.63
N ASP A 213 -23.73 49.90 -21.25
CA ASP A 213 -24.69 51.01 -21.31
C ASP A 213 -24.77 51.75 -22.66
N ASP A 214 -24.00 51.37 -23.71
CA ASP A 214 -24.03 52.04 -25.01
C ASP A 214 -24.57 51.17 -26.16
N VAL A 215 -25.61 50.36 -25.90
CA VAL A 215 -26.40 49.77 -26.97
C VAL A 215 -27.71 50.55 -27.13
N GLU A 216 -27.63 51.74 -27.74
CA GLU A 216 -28.81 52.43 -28.24
C GLU A 216 -29.43 51.67 -29.40
N ASP A 217 -30.74 51.63 -29.36
CA ASP A 217 -31.76 51.19 -30.27
C ASP A 217 -31.35 51.19 -31.78
N ILE A 218 -31.32 50.03 -32.40
CA ILE A 218 -31.48 49.90 -33.84
C ILE A 218 -32.92 49.48 -34.06
N GLU A 219 -33.76 50.47 -34.38
CA GLU A 219 -35.12 50.29 -34.85
C GLU A 219 -35.17 49.40 -36.12
N ALA A 220 -36.13 48.49 -36.08
CA ALA A 220 -36.57 47.72 -37.25
C ALA A 220 -37.21 48.69 -38.27
N ASN A 221 -36.72 48.62 -39.50
CA ASN A 221 -37.46 49.09 -40.66
C ASN A 221 -37.34 48.10 -41.80
N ASP A 222 -38.55 47.65 -42.22
CA ASP A 222 -38.99 46.96 -43.43
C ASP A 222 -38.55 45.52 -43.65
#